data_53faccba476c9c47dc80b5743c0fca4e
#
_entry.id   53faccba476c9c47dc80b5743c0fca4e
#
_cell.length_a   1.000
_cell.length_b   1.000
_cell.length_c   1.000
_cell.angle_alpha   90.00
_cell.angle_beta   90.00
_cell.angle_gamma   90.00
#
_symmetry.space_group_name_H-M   'P 1'
#
loop_
_entity.id
_entity.type
_entity.pdbx_description
1 polymer ?
#
loop_
_entity_poly.entity_id
_entity_poly.type
_entity_poly.pdbx_seq_one_letter_code
_entity_poly.pdbx_strand_id
1 'polypeptide(L)'
;MAQTVADIRARLASVDAKEFAVLERSLMADTRKGVQQALEQTRRRLKAEQEEQKRLELLYAFERELAQGKLVVGLDEVGRGPLAGPLTVGAVVLNPEAPYIVGLNDSKQVPESHRCALAEAIKTSALAWAVVDIAPEIIDEQGMGACLRQAFSEALHQIEHQGVIPEVVLIDGNPLHIDPRELNVIKGDARCASISAASLLAKVSRDAEMVAYDAVYPGYDFASSKGYGSARHRAAMQEKGLTPIHRVSFCQNFLQESLF
;
A
#
# COMPACT_ATOMS: atom_id res chain seq x y z
N MET A 1 8.00 36.57 33.23
CA MET A 1 7.87 37.21 31.91
C MET A 1 6.70 36.54 31.19
N ALA A 2 5.85 37.26 30.51
CA ALA A 2 4.75 36.70 29.73
C ALA A 2 5.32 35.93 28.55
N GLN A 3 4.86 34.69 28.35
CA GLN A 3 5.26 33.87 27.23
C GLN A 3 4.93 34.51 25.88
N THR A 4 5.85 34.49 24.94
CA THR A 4 5.59 35.01 23.59
C THR A 4 4.65 34.09 22.82
N VAL A 5 4.00 34.60 21.77
CA VAL A 5 3.17 33.74 20.88
C VAL A 5 4.01 32.64 20.23
N ALA A 6 5.28 32.94 19.95
CA ALA A 6 6.21 31.95 19.35
C ALA A 6 6.50 30.78 20.32
N ASP A 7 6.77 31.09 21.59
CA ASP A 7 7.03 30.06 22.61
C ASP A 7 5.81 29.16 22.83
N ILE A 8 4.60 29.80 22.89
CA ILE A 8 3.35 29.01 23.02
C ILE A 8 3.11 28.12 21.80
N ARG A 9 3.34 28.61 20.58
CA ARG A 9 3.22 27.81 19.36
C ARG A 9 4.17 26.63 19.36
N ALA A 10 5.46 26.87 19.70
CA ALA A 10 6.46 25.81 19.75
C ALA A 10 6.07 24.72 20.76
N ARG A 11 5.61 25.14 21.95
CA ARG A 11 5.13 24.21 22.96
C ARG A 11 3.92 23.41 22.51
N LEU A 12 2.90 24.05 21.93
CA LEU A 12 1.68 23.41 21.44
C LEU A 12 1.93 22.43 20.28
N ALA A 13 3.00 22.62 19.51
CA ALA A 13 3.34 21.73 18.39
C ALA A 13 3.73 20.31 18.81
N SER A 14 4.28 20.14 20.03
CA SER A 14 4.84 18.86 20.51
C SER A 14 4.05 18.18 21.64
N VAL A 15 2.99 18.82 22.17
CA VAL A 15 2.22 18.28 23.30
C VAL A 15 1.36 17.10 22.90
N ASP A 16 1.18 16.17 23.84
CA ASP A 16 0.18 15.10 23.76
C ASP A 16 -1.22 15.59 24.19
N ALA A 17 -2.22 14.71 24.13
CA ALA A 17 -3.62 15.06 24.47
C ALA A 17 -3.81 15.44 25.95
N LYS A 18 -3.03 14.83 26.87
CA LYS A 18 -3.13 15.13 28.32
C LYS A 18 -2.53 16.51 28.63
N GLU A 19 -1.35 16.76 28.11
CA GLU A 19 -0.65 18.04 28.23
C GLU A 19 -1.44 19.17 27.58
N PHE A 20 -2.03 18.91 26.40
CA PHE A 20 -2.87 19.87 25.70
C PHE A 20 -4.07 20.27 26.54
N ALA A 21 -4.79 19.35 27.18
CA ALA A 21 -5.95 19.66 28.01
C ALA A 21 -5.60 20.61 29.18
N VAL A 22 -4.38 20.52 29.73
CA VAL A 22 -3.89 21.40 30.78
C VAL A 22 -3.55 22.77 30.20
N LEU A 23 -2.81 22.81 29.10
CA LEU A 23 -2.41 24.06 28.43
C LEU A 23 -3.60 24.80 27.87
N GLU A 24 -4.56 24.14 27.27
CA GLU A 24 -5.78 24.73 26.73
C GLU A 24 -6.54 25.49 27.82
N ARG A 25 -6.74 24.89 29.01
CA ARG A 25 -7.38 25.58 30.15
C ARG A 25 -6.62 26.82 30.57
N SER A 26 -5.28 26.77 30.62
CA SER A 26 -4.45 27.89 31.02
C SER A 26 -4.42 29.03 29.99
N LEU A 27 -4.65 28.72 28.72
CA LEU A 27 -4.62 29.65 27.59
C LEU A 27 -6.02 30.12 27.13
N MET A 28 -7.10 29.61 27.74
CA MET A 28 -8.49 29.95 27.35
C MET A 28 -8.77 31.46 27.37
N ALA A 29 -8.17 32.20 28.32
CA ALA A 29 -8.35 33.64 28.45
C ALA A 29 -7.40 34.46 27.56
N ASP A 30 -6.48 33.83 26.83
CA ASP A 30 -5.53 34.51 25.95
C ASP A 30 -6.20 34.87 24.62
N THR A 31 -6.49 36.16 24.43
CA THR A 31 -7.20 36.66 23.24
C THR A 31 -6.31 36.91 22.03
N ARG A 32 -5.00 36.69 22.15
CA ARG A 32 -4.06 36.89 21.03
C ARG A 32 -4.39 35.92 19.89
N LYS A 33 -4.68 36.46 18.71
CA LYS A 33 -5.08 35.69 17.52
C LYS A 33 -4.11 34.53 17.20
N GLY A 34 -2.79 34.76 17.39
CA GLY A 34 -1.78 33.75 17.15
C GLY A 34 -1.84 32.56 18.13
N VAL A 35 -2.28 32.80 19.39
CA VAL A 35 -2.47 31.73 20.39
C VAL A 35 -3.73 30.91 20.06
N GLN A 36 -4.86 31.62 19.76
CA GLN A 36 -6.10 30.92 19.40
C GLN A 36 -5.96 30.05 18.15
N GLN A 37 -5.23 30.52 17.13
CA GLN A 37 -4.91 29.72 15.94
C GLN A 37 -4.07 28.49 16.28
N ALA A 38 -3.07 28.62 17.15
CA ALA A 38 -2.23 27.50 17.57
C ALA A 38 -3.03 26.46 18.38
N LEU A 39 -3.91 26.89 19.28
CA LEU A 39 -4.81 26.01 20.03
C LEU A 39 -5.72 25.20 19.08
N GLU A 40 -6.35 25.88 18.11
CA GLU A 40 -7.23 25.22 17.14
C GLU A 40 -6.46 24.24 16.26
N GLN A 41 -5.27 24.61 15.79
CA GLN A 41 -4.42 23.72 15.00
C GLN A 41 -4.01 22.48 15.79
N THR A 42 -3.63 22.65 17.06
CA THR A 42 -3.27 21.52 17.94
C THR A 42 -4.46 20.60 18.20
N ARG A 43 -5.65 21.18 18.46
CA ARG A 43 -6.88 20.40 18.65
C ARG A 43 -7.19 19.55 17.41
N ARG A 44 -7.07 20.11 16.21
CA ARG A 44 -7.27 19.37 14.96
C ARG A 44 -6.26 18.26 14.79
N ARG A 45 -4.97 18.51 15.07
CA ARG A 45 -3.91 17.51 15.02
C ARG A 45 -4.20 16.33 15.96
N LEU A 46 -4.44 16.60 17.23
CA LEU A 46 -4.70 15.58 18.24
C LEU A 46 -5.97 14.77 17.96
N LYS A 47 -7.00 15.42 17.41
CA LYS A 47 -8.21 14.73 16.96
C LYS A 47 -7.92 13.78 15.81
N ALA A 48 -7.17 14.23 14.80
CA ALA A 48 -6.78 13.39 13.66
C ALA A 48 -5.89 12.20 14.10
N GLU A 49 -4.94 12.43 15.01
CA GLU A 49 -4.12 11.37 15.60
C GLU A 49 -4.96 10.33 16.35
N GLN A 50 -5.96 10.78 17.12
CA GLN A 50 -6.87 9.88 17.83
C GLN A 50 -7.77 9.08 16.87
N GLU A 51 -8.27 9.71 15.81
CA GLU A 51 -9.07 9.02 14.78
C GLU A 51 -8.23 7.98 14.05
N GLU A 52 -6.99 8.32 13.70
CA GLU A 52 -6.04 7.39 13.07
C GLU A 52 -5.70 6.21 13.99
N GLN A 53 -5.42 6.48 15.26
CA GLN A 53 -5.16 5.41 16.23
C GLN A 53 -6.33 4.43 16.34
N LYS A 54 -7.57 4.93 16.42
CA LYS A 54 -8.76 4.08 16.44
C LYS A 54 -8.93 3.28 15.15
N ARG A 55 -8.65 3.89 14.00
CA ARG A 55 -8.72 3.20 12.71
C ARG A 55 -7.72 2.05 12.64
N LEU A 56 -6.48 2.29 13.08
CA LEU A 56 -5.44 1.25 13.14
C LEU A 56 -5.81 0.15 14.14
N GLU A 57 -6.32 0.49 15.32
CA GLU A 57 -6.80 -0.49 16.29
C GLU A 57 -7.85 -1.44 15.68
N LEU A 58 -8.79 -0.91 14.90
CA LEU A 58 -9.80 -1.73 14.20
C LEU A 58 -9.18 -2.60 13.12
N LEU A 59 -8.23 -2.08 12.34
CA LEU A 59 -7.54 -2.80 11.26
C LEU A 59 -6.78 -4.02 11.80
N TYR A 60 -6.00 -3.82 12.87
CA TYR A 60 -5.23 -4.89 13.51
C TYR A 60 -6.12 -5.84 14.35
N ALA A 61 -7.18 -5.32 15.00
CA ALA A 61 -8.10 -6.15 15.78
C ALA A 61 -8.88 -7.11 14.89
N PHE A 62 -9.37 -6.66 13.73
CA PHE A 62 -10.07 -7.50 12.76
C PHE A 62 -9.21 -8.68 12.32
N GLU A 63 -7.94 -8.43 11.99
CA GLU A 63 -6.99 -9.48 11.59
C GLU A 63 -6.75 -10.47 12.72
N ARG A 64 -6.51 -9.99 13.96
CA ARG A 64 -6.31 -10.87 15.14
C ARG A 64 -7.53 -11.73 15.45
N GLU A 65 -8.74 -11.17 15.32
CA GLU A 65 -10.00 -11.91 15.52
C GLU A 65 -10.15 -12.98 14.45
N LEU A 66 -9.94 -12.64 13.18
CA LEU A 66 -10.06 -13.57 12.05
C LEU A 66 -9.05 -14.72 12.17
N ALA A 67 -7.83 -14.42 12.55
CA ALA A 67 -6.74 -15.40 12.71
C ALA A 67 -6.76 -16.13 14.07
N GLN A 68 -7.65 -15.78 14.98
CA GLN A 68 -7.72 -16.35 16.34
C GLN A 68 -6.39 -16.22 17.12
N GLY A 69 -5.68 -15.14 16.92
CA GLY A 69 -4.37 -14.87 17.55
C GLY A 69 -3.18 -15.63 16.97
N LYS A 70 -3.37 -16.38 15.88
CA LYS A 70 -2.30 -17.09 15.19
C LYS A 70 -1.44 -16.14 14.34
N LEU A 71 -0.23 -16.60 14.02
CA LEU A 71 0.68 -15.84 13.13
C LEU A 71 0.14 -15.81 11.69
N VAL A 72 0.07 -14.62 11.13
CA VAL A 72 -0.57 -14.37 9.82
C VAL A 72 0.46 -13.90 8.81
N VAL A 73 0.33 -14.38 7.57
CA VAL A 73 0.84 -13.70 6.38
C VAL A 73 -0.32 -13.10 5.61
N GLY A 74 -0.23 -11.81 5.29
CA GLY A 74 -1.15 -11.15 4.35
C GLY A 74 -0.54 -11.07 2.97
N LEU A 75 -1.34 -11.36 1.94
CA LEU A 75 -0.94 -11.30 0.53
C LEU A 75 -1.94 -10.47 -0.28
N ASP A 76 -1.40 -9.68 -1.20
CA ASP A 76 -2.19 -8.90 -2.17
C ASP A 76 -1.41 -8.74 -3.47
N GLU A 77 -2.13 -8.47 -4.58
CA GLU A 77 -1.53 -8.25 -5.88
C GLU A 77 -1.80 -6.86 -6.46
N VAL A 78 -0.90 -6.44 -7.31
CA VAL A 78 -1.06 -5.27 -8.18
C VAL A 78 -0.69 -5.62 -9.62
N GLY A 79 -1.35 -5.00 -10.57
CA GLY A 79 -0.98 -5.19 -11.98
C GLY A 79 -1.73 -6.31 -12.70
N ARG A 80 -2.95 -6.69 -12.28
CA ARG A 80 -3.79 -7.66 -13.04
C ARG A 80 -4.28 -7.11 -14.38
N GLY A 81 -4.75 -5.86 -14.41
CA GLY A 81 -5.45 -5.26 -15.55
C GLY A 81 -4.63 -4.41 -16.53
N PRO A 82 -3.37 -3.99 -16.26
CA PRO A 82 -2.58 -3.22 -17.21
C PRO A 82 -2.26 -3.97 -18.50
N LEU A 83 -2.06 -3.21 -19.59
CA LEU A 83 -1.63 -3.68 -20.91
C LEU A 83 -0.13 -3.98 -20.96
N ALA A 84 0.64 -3.43 -20.00
CA ALA A 84 2.10 -3.59 -19.94
C ALA A 84 2.59 -3.70 -18.49
N GLY A 85 3.76 -4.31 -18.32
CA GLY A 85 4.44 -4.50 -17.05
C GLY A 85 4.03 -5.77 -16.31
N PRO A 86 4.72 -6.11 -15.22
CA PRO A 86 4.54 -7.37 -14.50
C PRO A 86 3.22 -7.41 -13.71
N LEU A 87 2.84 -8.64 -13.33
CA LEU A 87 1.98 -8.89 -12.19
C LEU A 87 2.87 -8.96 -10.95
N THR A 88 2.58 -8.17 -9.92
CA THR A 88 3.38 -8.10 -8.70
C THR A 88 2.54 -8.52 -7.49
N VAL A 89 3.04 -9.45 -6.69
CA VAL A 89 2.43 -9.91 -5.44
C VAL A 89 3.32 -9.53 -4.27
N GLY A 90 2.74 -8.90 -3.25
CA GLY A 90 3.37 -8.68 -1.96
C GLY A 90 2.93 -9.73 -0.93
N ALA A 91 3.81 -10.05 -0.01
CA ALA A 91 3.53 -10.86 1.18
C ALA A 91 4.17 -10.24 2.41
N VAL A 92 3.44 -10.13 3.52
CA VAL A 92 3.95 -9.53 4.76
C VAL A 92 3.46 -10.30 5.97
N VAL A 93 4.40 -10.62 6.88
CA VAL A 93 4.11 -11.08 8.24
C VAL A 93 4.47 -9.94 9.19
N LEU A 94 3.46 -9.27 9.73
CA LEU A 94 3.68 -8.20 10.70
C LEU A 94 4.15 -8.77 12.04
N ASN A 95 5.01 -8.04 12.74
CA ASN A 95 5.40 -8.39 14.09
C ASN A 95 4.27 -8.02 15.07
N PRO A 96 3.64 -8.99 15.76
CA PRO A 96 2.53 -8.71 16.68
C PRO A 96 2.94 -7.88 17.91
N GLU A 97 4.24 -7.87 18.25
CA GLU A 97 4.79 -7.11 19.38
C GLU A 97 5.25 -5.69 18.98
N ALA A 98 5.27 -5.38 17.67
CA ALA A 98 5.67 -4.06 17.22
C ALA A 98 4.50 -3.04 17.33
N PRO A 99 4.81 -1.75 17.47
CA PRO A 99 3.79 -0.69 17.37
C PRO A 99 3.05 -0.73 16.04
N TYR A 100 1.78 -0.29 16.04
CA TYR A 100 1.03 -0.14 14.80
C TYR A 100 1.72 0.82 13.83
N ILE A 101 1.74 0.46 12.57
CA ILE A 101 2.34 1.26 11.51
C ILE A 101 1.40 2.42 11.19
N VAL A 102 1.75 3.62 11.62
CA VAL A 102 0.94 4.83 11.40
C VAL A 102 0.84 5.14 9.90
N GLY A 103 -0.37 5.39 9.43
CA GLY A 103 -0.66 5.64 8.01
C GLY A 103 -0.89 4.39 7.17
N LEU A 104 -0.74 3.17 7.74
CA LEU A 104 -1.04 1.92 7.03
C LEU A 104 -2.51 1.89 6.60
N ASN A 105 -2.75 1.76 5.30
CA ASN A 105 -4.07 1.76 4.69
C ASN A 105 -4.02 1.07 3.32
N ASP A 106 -5.18 0.82 2.69
CA ASP A 106 -5.27 0.49 1.26
C ASP A 106 -4.32 1.39 0.45
N SER A 107 -3.48 0.79 -0.37
CA SER A 107 -2.41 1.48 -1.11
C SER A 107 -2.92 2.63 -2.00
N LYS A 108 -4.19 2.57 -2.42
CA LYS A 108 -4.86 3.62 -3.22
C LYS A 108 -5.26 4.83 -2.35
N GLN A 109 -5.45 4.61 -1.02
CA GLN A 109 -5.77 5.66 -0.05
C GLN A 109 -4.52 6.35 0.50
N VAL A 110 -3.35 5.72 0.39
CA VAL A 110 -2.06 6.31 0.81
C VAL A 110 -1.59 7.30 -0.27
N PRO A 111 -1.35 8.58 0.08
CA PRO A 111 -0.78 9.54 -0.86
C PRO A 111 0.54 9.05 -1.45
N GLU A 112 0.76 9.25 -2.75
CA GLU A 112 1.95 8.75 -3.46
C GLU A 112 3.26 9.19 -2.80
N SER A 113 3.33 10.44 -2.32
CA SER A 113 4.49 10.99 -1.62
C SER A 113 4.85 10.29 -0.31
N HIS A 114 3.91 9.54 0.30
CA HIS A 114 4.12 8.83 1.56
C HIS A 114 4.37 7.34 1.39
N ARG A 115 4.06 6.77 0.21
CA ARG A 115 4.13 5.31 -0.02
C ARG A 115 5.53 4.72 0.21
N CYS A 116 6.57 5.37 -0.30
CA CYS A 116 7.95 4.87 -0.13
C CYS A 116 8.38 4.86 1.35
N ALA A 117 8.11 5.93 2.10
CA ALA A 117 8.46 5.99 3.51
C ALA A 117 7.69 4.93 4.33
N LEU A 118 6.41 4.72 3.99
CA LEU A 118 5.59 3.72 4.65
C LEU A 118 6.03 2.28 4.28
N ALA A 119 6.43 2.03 3.03
CA ALA A 119 6.99 0.75 2.61
C ALA A 119 8.27 0.40 3.38
N GLU A 120 9.16 1.36 3.61
CA GLU A 120 10.37 1.15 4.42
C GLU A 120 10.03 0.90 5.90
N ALA A 121 9.02 1.59 6.45
CA ALA A 121 8.54 1.32 7.80
C ALA A 121 7.97 -0.11 7.93
N ILE A 122 7.22 -0.60 6.92
CA ILE A 122 6.73 -1.98 6.88
C ILE A 122 7.90 -2.96 6.87
N LYS A 123 8.86 -2.81 5.96
CA LYS A 123 10.02 -3.70 5.83
C LYS A 123 10.84 -3.78 7.13
N THR A 124 10.97 -2.65 7.83
CA THR A 124 11.74 -2.56 9.07
C THR A 124 11.03 -3.22 10.26
N SER A 125 9.69 -3.16 10.31
CA SER A 125 8.90 -3.65 11.44
C SER A 125 8.33 -5.06 11.25
N ALA A 126 8.28 -5.56 10.01
CA ALA A 126 7.78 -6.91 9.71
C ALA A 126 8.75 -7.99 10.20
N LEU A 127 8.22 -9.17 10.57
CA LEU A 127 9.00 -10.38 10.82
C LEU A 127 9.59 -10.95 9.52
N ALA A 128 8.80 -10.90 8.44
CA ALA A 128 9.21 -11.28 7.09
C ALA A 128 8.36 -10.55 6.05
N TRP A 129 8.94 -10.34 4.89
CA TRP A 129 8.21 -9.81 3.73
C TRP A 129 8.82 -10.34 2.43
N ALA A 130 7.99 -10.39 1.38
CA ALA A 130 8.41 -10.77 0.04
C ALA A 130 7.66 -9.94 -1.01
N VAL A 131 8.29 -9.76 -2.17
CA VAL A 131 7.65 -9.23 -3.38
C VAL A 131 8.05 -10.12 -4.55
N VAL A 132 7.06 -10.58 -5.30
CA VAL A 132 7.25 -11.50 -6.44
C VAL A 132 6.64 -10.88 -7.68
N ASP A 133 7.41 -10.85 -8.75
CA ASP A 133 6.98 -10.35 -10.05
C ASP A 133 6.85 -11.51 -11.06
N ILE A 134 5.77 -11.51 -11.85
CA ILE A 134 5.60 -12.38 -13.01
C ILE A 134 5.69 -11.53 -14.26
N ALA A 135 6.62 -11.85 -15.12
CA ALA A 135 6.89 -11.12 -16.36
C ALA A 135 5.70 -11.16 -17.35
N PRO A 136 5.53 -10.14 -18.20
CA PRO A 136 4.46 -10.08 -19.19
C PRO A 136 4.41 -11.30 -20.13
N GLU A 137 5.56 -11.83 -20.54
CA GLU A 137 5.66 -13.01 -21.40
C GLU A 137 5.02 -14.24 -20.77
N ILE A 138 5.27 -14.45 -19.47
CA ILE A 138 4.71 -15.59 -18.72
C ILE A 138 3.19 -15.42 -18.58
N ILE A 139 2.71 -14.15 -18.42
CA ILE A 139 1.26 -13.87 -18.36
C ILE A 139 0.59 -14.22 -19.70
N ASP A 140 1.23 -13.91 -20.82
CA ASP A 140 0.72 -14.25 -22.16
C ASP A 140 0.72 -15.76 -22.42
N GLU A 141 1.74 -16.47 -21.95
CA GLU A 141 1.88 -17.92 -22.13
C GLU A 141 0.92 -18.73 -21.26
N GLN A 142 0.80 -18.38 -19.96
CA GLN A 142 0.09 -19.20 -18.97
C GLN A 142 -1.29 -18.68 -18.61
N GLY A 143 -1.56 -17.41 -18.91
CA GLY A 143 -2.76 -16.70 -18.53
C GLY A 143 -2.75 -16.23 -17.08
N MET A 144 -3.52 -15.17 -16.82
CA MET A 144 -3.55 -14.44 -15.53
C MET A 144 -3.88 -15.34 -14.33
N GLY A 145 -4.78 -16.30 -14.48
CA GLY A 145 -5.20 -17.16 -13.37
C GLY A 145 -4.09 -18.11 -12.88
N ALA A 146 -3.27 -18.65 -13.79
CA ALA A 146 -2.10 -19.46 -13.43
C ALA A 146 -1.01 -18.60 -12.80
N CYS A 147 -0.74 -17.43 -13.38
CA CYS A 147 0.25 -16.48 -12.88
C CYS A 147 -0.08 -15.97 -11.47
N LEU A 148 -1.36 -15.72 -11.16
CA LEU A 148 -1.78 -15.37 -9.81
C LEU A 148 -1.42 -16.48 -8.82
N ARG A 149 -1.86 -17.71 -9.07
CA ARG A 149 -1.54 -18.84 -8.17
C ARG A 149 -0.04 -19.03 -8.00
N GLN A 150 0.72 -18.96 -9.09
CA GLN A 150 2.18 -19.07 -9.05
C GLN A 150 2.80 -17.96 -8.17
N ALA A 151 2.46 -16.69 -8.40
CA ALA A 151 3.05 -15.57 -7.68
C ALA A 151 2.71 -15.59 -6.18
N PHE A 152 1.45 -15.92 -5.84
CA PHE A 152 1.05 -16.03 -4.44
C PHE A 152 1.72 -17.22 -3.72
N SER A 153 1.83 -18.39 -4.38
CA SER A 153 2.57 -19.53 -3.83
C SER A 153 4.05 -19.21 -3.64
N GLU A 154 4.67 -18.58 -4.61
CA GLU A 154 6.09 -18.20 -4.54
C GLU A 154 6.33 -17.16 -3.42
N ALA A 155 5.45 -16.17 -3.29
CA ALA A 155 5.55 -15.16 -2.22
C ALA A 155 5.44 -15.82 -0.83
N LEU A 156 4.53 -16.78 -0.64
CA LEU A 156 4.41 -17.55 0.59
C LEU A 156 5.68 -18.38 0.86
N HIS A 157 6.21 -19.07 -0.13
CA HIS A 157 7.45 -19.84 -0.01
C HIS A 157 8.63 -18.94 0.38
N GLN A 158 8.73 -17.74 -0.18
CA GLN A 158 9.79 -16.78 0.19
C GLN A 158 9.69 -16.33 1.65
N ILE A 159 8.49 -16.18 2.19
CA ILE A 159 8.27 -15.94 3.63
C ILE A 159 8.80 -17.11 4.46
N GLU A 160 8.43 -18.34 4.08
CA GLU A 160 8.83 -19.54 4.82
C GLU A 160 10.34 -19.82 4.74
N HIS A 161 10.98 -19.51 3.62
CA HIS A 161 12.44 -19.58 3.47
C HIS A 161 13.20 -18.58 4.36
N GLN A 162 12.55 -17.50 4.80
CA GLN A 162 13.10 -16.58 5.80
C GLN A 162 13.02 -17.14 7.25
N GLY A 163 12.48 -18.36 7.42
CA GLY A 163 12.32 -19.03 8.72
C GLY A 163 11.05 -18.62 9.48
N VAL A 164 10.14 -17.87 8.85
CA VAL A 164 8.86 -17.47 9.43
C VAL A 164 7.75 -18.34 8.86
N ILE A 165 7.12 -19.16 9.70
CA ILE A 165 6.06 -20.08 9.29
C ILE A 165 4.71 -19.55 9.76
N PRO A 166 3.91 -18.91 8.89
CA PRO A 166 2.58 -18.43 9.25
C PRO A 166 1.61 -19.60 9.45
N GLU A 167 0.70 -19.46 10.40
CA GLU A 167 -0.35 -20.43 10.68
C GLU A 167 -1.64 -20.13 9.90
N VAL A 168 -1.77 -18.90 9.39
CA VAL A 168 -2.89 -18.44 8.58
C VAL A 168 -2.36 -17.64 7.39
N VAL A 169 -2.91 -17.92 6.21
CA VAL A 169 -2.58 -17.25 4.95
C VAL A 169 -3.79 -16.41 4.53
N LEU A 170 -3.72 -15.09 4.75
CA LEU A 170 -4.79 -14.16 4.36
C LEU A 170 -4.54 -13.64 2.95
N ILE A 171 -5.52 -13.79 2.07
CA ILE A 171 -5.47 -13.33 0.67
C ILE A 171 -6.57 -12.30 0.44
N ASP A 172 -6.23 -11.18 -0.22
CA ASP A 172 -7.27 -10.25 -0.70
C ASP A 172 -8.10 -10.88 -1.81
N GLY A 173 -9.41 -10.73 -1.72
CA GLY A 173 -10.35 -11.12 -2.77
C GLY A 173 -10.78 -12.57 -2.76
N ASN A 174 -10.81 -13.18 -3.96
CA ASN A 174 -11.38 -14.51 -4.18
C ASN A 174 -10.38 -15.64 -3.88
N PRO A 175 -10.88 -16.86 -3.53
CA PRO A 175 -10.03 -18.03 -3.31
C PRO A 175 -9.13 -18.35 -4.50
N LEU A 176 -7.86 -18.60 -4.20
CA LEU A 176 -6.86 -19.07 -5.15
C LEU A 176 -6.51 -20.56 -4.95
N HIS A 177 -6.81 -21.11 -3.77
CA HIS A 177 -6.54 -22.49 -3.37
C HIS A 177 -5.05 -22.87 -3.51
N ILE A 178 -4.16 -21.98 -3.03
CA ILE A 178 -2.72 -22.17 -3.08
C ILE A 178 -2.17 -22.93 -1.86
N ASP A 179 -2.87 -22.85 -0.73
CA ASP A 179 -2.42 -23.43 0.56
C ASP A 179 -3.64 -23.82 1.43
N PRO A 180 -3.57 -24.93 2.20
CA PRO A 180 -4.68 -25.34 3.09
C PRO A 180 -4.96 -24.34 4.24
N ARG A 181 -4.03 -23.44 4.56
CA ARG A 181 -4.18 -22.38 5.58
C ARG A 181 -4.84 -21.11 5.03
N GLU A 182 -5.23 -21.11 3.75
CA GLU A 182 -5.79 -19.94 3.04
C GLU A 182 -7.14 -19.53 3.61
N LEU A 183 -7.27 -18.24 3.93
CA LEU A 183 -8.50 -17.54 4.23
C LEU A 183 -8.61 -16.30 3.36
N ASN A 184 -9.75 -16.12 2.71
CA ASN A 184 -9.96 -15.02 1.79
C ASN A 184 -10.75 -13.89 2.44
N VAL A 185 -10.31 -12.67 2.23
CA VAL A 185 -10.93 -11.46 2.77
C VAL A 185 -11.29 -10.51 1.66
N ILE A 186 -12.58 -10.32 1.42
CA ILE A 186 -13.04 -9.32 0.45
C ILE A 186 -12.70 -7.92 0.93
N LYS A 187 -11.98 -7.15 0.10
CA LYS A 187 -11.39 -5.84 0.43
C LYS A 187 -10.46 -5.93 1.65
N GLY A 188 -9.63 -6.96 1.66
CA GLY A 188 -8.67 -7.20 2.73
C GLY A 188 -7.65 -6.08 2.86
N ASP A 189 -7.28 -5.46 1.74
CA ASP A 189 -6.41 -4.28 1.67
C ASP A 189 -6.89 -3.10 2.54
N ALA A 190 -8.20 -2.97 2.77
CA ALA A 190 -8.80 -1.97 3.64
C ALA A 190 -9.17 -2.48 5.04
N ARG A 191 -9.05 -3.80 5.33
CA ARG A 191 -9.59 -4.44 6.53
C ARG A 191 -8.59 -5.21 7.38
N CYS A 192 -7.51 -5.70 6.76
CA CYS A 192 -6.46 -6.49 7.42
C CYS A 192 -5.12 -5.76 7.32
N ALA A 193 -4.42 -5.65 8.43
CA ALA A 193 -3.15 -4.92 8.50
C ALA A 193 -2.06 -5.56 7.62
N SER A 194 -1.90 -6.89 7.67
CA SER A 194 -0.90 -7.60 6.85
C SER A 194 -1.21 -7.53 5.36
N ILE A 195 -2.49 -7.62 4.95
CA ILE A 195 -2.89 -7.46 3.54
C ILE A 195 -2.65 -6.01 3.08
N SER A 196 -3.01 -5.00 3.89
CA SER A 196 -2.71 -3.58 3.60
C SER A 196 -1.21 -3.35 3.39
N ALA A 197 -0.38 -3.97 4.23
CA ALA A 197 1.07 -3.88 4.12
C ALA A 197 1.59 -4.55 2.84
N ALA A 198 1.09 -5.73 2.50
CA ALA A 198 1.41 -6.46 1.27
C ALA A 198 1.03 -5.67 0.02
N SER A 199 -0.20 -5.12 -0.01
CA SER A 199 -0.70 -4.23 -1.06
C SER A 199 0.24 -3.06 -1.32
N LEU A 200 0.69 -2.41 -0.23
CA LEU A 200 1.59 -1.26 -0.35
C LEU A 200 2.97 -1.64 -0.86
N LEU A 201 3.56 -2.76 -0.38
CA LEU A 201 4.86 -3.22 -0.88
C LEU A 201 4.80 -3.59 -2.37
N ALA A 202 3.78 -4.35 -2.77
CA ALA A 202 3.56 -4.68 -4.18
C ALA A 202 3.39 -3.41 -5.03
N LYS A 203 2.59 -2.45 -4.56
CA LYS A 203 2.33 -1.19 -5.26
C LYS A 203 3.59 -0.34 -5.44
N VAL A 204 4.39 -0.18 -4.38
CA VAL A 204 5.62 0.63 -4.45
C VAL A 204 6.65 -0.03 -5.37
N SER A 205 6.83 -1.35 -5.29
CA SER A 205 7.76 -2.09 -6.14
C SER A 205 7.37 -1.96 -7.61
N ARG A 206 6.13 -2.30 -7.95
CA ARG A 206 5.67 -2.25 -9.34
C ARG A 206 5.66 -0.83 -9.92
N ASP A 207 5.25 0.17 -9.14
CA ASP A 207 5.23 1.55 -9.63
C ASP A 207 6.65 2.05 -9.93
N ALA A 208 7.65 1.67 -9.11
CA ALA A 208 9.05 1.99 -9.35
C ALA A 208 9.58 1.33 -10.62
N GLU A 209 9.22 0.07 -10.87
CA GLU A 209 9.59 -0.65 -12.09
C GLU A 209 8.96 0.01 -13.34
N MET A 210 7.68 0.40 -13.26
CA MET A 210 7.03 1.09 -14.38
C MET A 210 7.64 2.48 -14.67
N VAL A 211 8.13 3.17 -13.65
CA VAL A 211 8.92 4.41 -13.83
C VAL A 211 10.25 4.13 -14.51
N ALA A 212 10.93 3.03 -14.13
CA ALA A 212 12.17 2.62 -14.81
C ALA A 212 11.93 2.25 -16.29
N TYR A 213 10.85 1.55 -16.59
CA TYR A 213 10.45 1.24 -17.97
C TYR A 213 10.13 2.48 -18.81
N ASP A 214 9.62 3.56 -18.22
CA ASP A 214 9.38 4.81 -18.95
C ASP A 214 10.67 5.43 -19.50
N ALA A 215 11.78 5.26 -18.79
CA ALA A 215 13.10 5.69 -19.26
C ALA A 215 13.65 4.79 -20.38
N VAL A 216 13.35 3.49 -20.36
CA VAL A 216 13.79 2.52 -21.38
C VAL A 216 12.93 2.61 -22.65
N TYR A 217 11.64 2.85 -22.50
CA TYR A 217 10.65 2.93 -23.57
C TYR A 217 9.93 4.30 -23.56
N PRO A 218 10.61 5.38 -23.94
CA PRO A 218 10.06 6.73 -23.81
C PRO A 218 8.84 6.96 -24.71
N GLY A 219 7.87 7.68 -24.15
CA GLY A 219 6.66 8.11 -24.85
C GLY A 219 5.46 7.18 -24.73
N TYR A 220 5.55 6.07 -23.98
CA TYR A 220 4.43 5.18 -23.66
C TYR A 220 3.67 5.61 -22.40
N ASP A 221 4.11 6.65 -21.70
CA ASP A 221 3.48 7.17 -20.48
C ASP A 221 3.47 6.17 -19.30
N PHE A 222 4.46 5.27 -19.26
CA PHE A 222 4.51 4.22 -18.23
C PHE A 222 4.70 4.76 -16.82
N ALA A 223 5.47 5.87 -16.68
CA ALA A 223 5.63 6.52 -15.39
C ALA A 223 4.32 7.04 -14.79
N SER A 224 3.38 7.49 -15.63
CA SER A 224 2.08 7.99 -15.20
C SER A 224 1.02 6.89 -15.21
N SER A 225 0.84 6.22 -16.34
CA SER A 225 -0.20 5.21 -16.55
C SER A 225 0.02 3.91 -15.78
N LYS A 226 1.26 3.64 -15.34
CA LYS A 226 1.67 2.36 -14.73
C LYS A 226 1.32 1.15 -15.60
N GLY A 227 1.31 1.35 -16.93
CA GLY A 227 0.97 0.33 -17.93
C GLY A 227 -0.52 0.15 -18.19
N TYR A 228 -1.40 0.90 -17.51
CA TYR A 228 -2.83 0.89 -17.84
C TYR A 228 -3.09 1.58 -19.17
N GLY A 229 -4.19 1.18 -19.85
CA GLY A 229 -4.58 1.70 -21.17
C GLY A 229 -5.11 3.15 -21.12
N SER A 230 -4.29 4.11 -20.66
CA SER A 230 -4.58 5.54 -20.77
C SER A 230 -4.68 5.96 -22.25
N ALA A 231 -5.30 7.09 -22.54
CA ALA A 231 -5.38 7.60 -23.91
C ALA A 231 -3.99 7.80 -24.53
N ARG A 232 -3.02 8.29 -23.73
CA ARG A 232 -1.63 8.47 -24.17
C ARG A 232 -0.93 7.15 -24.44
N HIS A 233 -1.09 6.16 -23.54
CA HIS A 233 -0.49 4.83 -23.72
C HIS A 233 -1.05 4.16 -24.99
N ARG A 234 -2.37 4.15 -25.20
CA ARG A 234 -2.97 3.59 -26.41
C ARG A 234 -2.52 4.29 -27.69
N ALA A 235 -2.44 5.63 -27.70
CA ALA A 235 -1.92 6.37 -28.83
C ALA A 235 -0.45 5.99 -29.15
N ALA A 236 0.39 5.84 -28.12
CA ALA A 236 1.77 5.39 -28.29
C ALA A 236 1.86 3.96 -28.88
N MET A 237 1.00 3.04 -28.42
CA MET A 237 0.92 1.69 -28.99
C MET A 237 0.52 1.70 -30.49
N GLN A 238 -0.40 2.57 -30.88
CA GLN A 238 -0.82 2.71 -32.28
C GLN A 238 0.29 3.32 -33.15
N GLU A 239 1.02 4.30 -32.64
CA GLU A 239 2.08 5.01 -33.37
C GLU A 239 3.38 4.21 -33.46
N LYS A 240 3.80 3.58 -32.34
CA LYS A 240 5.14 2.99 -32.17
C LYS A 240 5.13 1.45 -32.08
N GLY A 241 3.96 0.82 -32.03
CA GLY A 241 3.80 -0.61 -31.79
C GLY A 241 3.94 -1.00 -30.32
N LEU A 242 4.10 -2.29 -30.08
CA LEU A 242 4.27 -2.85 -28.74
C LEU A 242 5.75 -2.93 -28.36
N THR A 243 6.05 -2.75 -27.08
CA THR A 243 7.38 -3.01 -26.50
C THR A 243 7.42 -4.42 -25.90
N PRO A 244 8.60 -4.97 -25.57
CA PRO A 244 8.70 -6.29 -24.92
C PRO A 244 7.94 -6.45 -23.60
N ILE A 245 7.67 -5.34 -22.90
CA ILE A 245 6.91 -5.38 -21.63
C ILE A 245 5.39 -5.32 -21.82
N HIS A 246 4.88 -5.24 -23.05
CA HIS A 246 3.43 -5.33 -23.29
C HIS A 246 2.95 -6.77 -23.21
N ARG A 247 1.76 -6.94 -22.67
CA ARG A 247 1.02 -8.21 -22.66
C ARG A 247 0.24 -8.30 -23.95
N VAL A 248 0.76 -9.02 -24.92
CA VAL A 248 0.19 -9.11 -26.27
C VAL A 248 -1.27 -9.57 -26.25
N SER A 249 -1.57 -10.57 -25.40
CA SER A 249 -2.93 -11.08 -25.23
C SER A 249 -3.93 -10.01 -24.73
N PHE A 250 -3.47 -9.01 -23.98
CA PHE A 250 -4.32 -7.90 -23.47
C PHE A 250 -4.47 -6.77 -24.48
N CYS A 251 -3.55 -6.67 -25.45
CA CYS A 251 -3.50 -5.59 -26.42
C CYS A 251 -4.30 -5.84 -27.69
N GLN A 252 -4.77 -7.07 -27.95
CA GLN A 252 -5.38 -7.48 -29.22
C GLN A 252 -6.54 -6.58 -29.66
N ASN A 253 -7.44 -6.20 -28.76
CA ASN A 253 -8.59 -5.35 -29.08
C ASN A 253 -8.18 -3.94 -29.52
N PHE A 254 -7.06 -3.44 -29.03
CA PHE A 254 -6.57 -2.09 -29.35
C PHE A 254 -5.76 -2.02 -30.65
N LEU A 255 -5.26 -3.16 -31.12
CA LEU A 255 -4.51 -3.27 -32.37
C LEU A 255 -5.45 -3.47 -33.57
N GLN A 256 -6.62 -4.09 -33.37
CA GLN A 256 -7.60 -4.33 -34.44
C GLN A 256 -8.36 -3.06 -34.86
N GLU A 257 -8.56 -2.09 -33.98
CA GLU A 257 -9.22 -0.82 -34.30
C GLU A 257 -8.43 0.06 -35.30
N SER A 258 -7.15 -0.25 -35.54
CA SER A 258 -6.31 0.50 -36.49
C SER A 258 -6.35 -0.03 -37.93
N LEU A 259 -7.13 -1.07 -38.22
CA LEU A 259 -7.20 -1.69 -39.55
C LEU A 259 -8.47 -1.31 -40.37
N PHE A 260 -9.26 -0.38 -39.85
CA PHE A 260 -10.45 0.18 -40.51
C PHE A 260 -10.38 1.74 -40.55
#